data_900d54919ac850ab97be903338f79fa5
#
_entry.id   900d54919ac850ab97be903338f79fa5
#
_cell.length_a   1.000
_cell.length_b   1.000
_cell.length_c   1.000
_cell.angle_alpha   90.00
_cell.angle_beta   90.00
_cell.angle_gamma   90.00
#
_symmetry.space_group_name_H-M   'P 1'
#
loop_
_entity.id
_entity.type
_entity.pdbx_description
1 polymer ?
#
loop_
_entity_poly.entity_id
_entity_poly.type
_entity_poly.pdbx_seq_one_letter_code
_entity_poly.pdbx_strand_id
1 'polypeptide(L)'
;MSPSTANACVEGLAWGMPQSEINDHLNGAVRQEDLNHQRLIARNIHLDQLPVSQLTLDMNEQGGLASLAYEFSMDDMTEVLAGLSARHGKPISTSIKEDHYEDQLWVWNTGEDLITAVKRTSGNVQKFLISYRPSRLNPETL
;
A
#
# COMPACT_ATOMS: atom_id res chain seq x y z
N MET A 1 4.12 6.74 -26.04
CA MET A 1 4.44 6.74 -25.45
C MET A 1 4.42 6.38 -24.46
N SER A 2 4.53 5.95 -23.83
CA SER A 2 4.55 5.60 -22.95
C SER A 2 4.86 5.72 -22.06
N PRO A 3 4.82 5.65 -21.52
CA PRO A 3 5.16 5.71 -20.60
C PRO A 3 5.51 5.33 -19.56
N SER A 4 5.75 5.19 -19.11
CA SER A 4 6.17 4.94 -18.21
C SER A 4 5.99 4.62 -17.29
N THR A 5 5.70 4.35 -17.14
CA THR A 5 5.73 3.80 -16.47
C THR A 5 6.00 3.47 -15.35
N ALA A 6 6.38 3.49 -15.41
CA ALA A 6 6.98 3.22 -14.35
C ALA A 6 6.39 3.42 -13.15
N ASN A 7 6.35 3.57 -12.32
CA ASN A 7 5.82 4.06 -11.11
C ASN A 7 4.43 3.66 -10.83
N ALA A 8 3.90 2.74 -11.62
CA ALA A 8 2.60 2.22 -11.32
C ALA A 8 2.72 1.36 -10.09
N CYS A 9 2.02 1.70 -9.05
CA CYS A 9 2.04 0.87 -7.89
C CYS A 9 1.01 -0.24 -8.04
N VAL A 10 -0.26 0.06 -8.04
CA VAL A 10 -1.32 -0.94 -8.20
C VAL A 10 -2.52 -0.25 -8.81
N GLU A 11 -3.41 -1.01 -9.44
CA GLU A 11 -4.67 -0.50 -9.96
C GLU A 11 -4.50 0.62 -10.98
N GLY A 12 -3.34 0.69 -11.61
CA GLY A 12 -3.08 1.78 -12.54
C GLY A 12 -2.72 3.09 -11.89
N LEU A 13 -2.57 3.12 -10.58
CA LEU A 13 -2.14 4.33 -9.87
C LEU A 13 -0.65 4.52 -10.02
N ALA A 14 -0.21 5.77 -10.06
CA ALA A 14 1.20 6.11 -10.21
C ALA A 14 1.58 7.15 -9.17
N TRP A 15 2.85 7.10 -8.76
CA TRP A 15 3.35 8.09 -7.80
C TRP A 15 3.31 9.48 -8.42
N GLY A 16 2.86 10.45 -7.62
CA GLY A 16 2.68 11.82 -8.09
C GLY A 16 1.35 12.09 -8.75
N MET A 17 0.51 11.07 -8.90
CA MET A 17 -0.80 11.22 -9.53
C MET A 17 -1.69 12.16 -8.70
N PRO A 18 -2.36 13.14 -9.33
CA PRO A 18 -3.24 14.05 -8.58
C PRO A 18 -4.55 13.39 -8.21
N GLN A 19 -5.24 13.97 -7.23
CA GLN A 19 -6.48 13.42 -6.71
C GLN A 19 -7.53 13.18 -7.79
N SER A 20 -7.64 14.09 -8.76
CA SER A 20 -8.64 13.93 -9.80
C SER A 20 -8.43 12.67 -10.62
N GLU A 21 -7.18 12.34 -10.94
CA GLU A 21 -6.89 11.11 -11.66
C GLU A 21 -7.10 9.87 -10.80
N ILE A 22 -6.75 9.95 -9.52
CA ILE A 22 -7.01 8.85 -8.59
C ILE A 22 -8.50 8.56 -8.54
N ASN A 23 -9.29 9.61 -8.41
CA ASN A 23 -10.74 9.48 -8.34
C ASN A 23 -11.32 8.83 -9.59
N ASP A 24 -10.79 9.19 -10.75
CA ASP A 24 -11.21 8.57 -12.01
C ASP A 24 -10.86 7.08 -12.05
N HIS A 25 -9.67 6.71 -11.61
CA HIS A 25 -9.26 5.31 -11.58
C HIS A 25 -10.08 4.48 -10.62
N LEU A 26 -10.56 5.08 -9.54
CA LEU A 26 -11.31 4.38 -8.52
C LEU A 26 -12.81 4.62 -8.61
N ASN A 27 -13.27 5.15 -9.75
CA ASN A 27 -14.69 5.32 -10.05
C ASN A 27 -15.42 6.17 -9.02
N GLY A 28 -14.75 7.20 -8.52
CA GLY A 28 -15.37 8.12 -7.59
C GLY A 28 -15.51 7.61 -6.17
N ALA A 29 -14.84 6.51 -5.84
CA ALA A 29 -14.95 5.90 -4.50
C ALA A 29 -14.14 6.63 -3.42
N VAL A 30 -13.39 7.66 -3.81
CA VAL A 30 -12.44 8.30 -2.91
C VAL A 30 -13.12 9.38 -2.09
N ARG A 31 -12.81 9.44 -0.79
CA ARG A 31 -13.28 10.46 0.13
C ARG A 31 -12.10 11.05 0.87
N GLN A 32 -12.23 12.32 1.26
CA GLN A 32 -11.20 12.96 2.08
C GLN A 32 -11.33 12.52 3.52
N GLU A 33 -10.17 12.28 4.15
CA GLU A 33 -10.14 11.90 5.55
C GLU A 33 -9.89 13.10 6.45
N ASP A 34 -9.12 14.08 5.99
CA ASP A 34 -8.76 15.22 6.82
C ASP A 34 -8.98 16.54 6.09
N LEU A 35 -8.89 17.63 6.86
CA LEU A 35 -9.15 18.97 6.35
C LEU A 35 -8.03 19.49 5.45
N ASN A 36 -6.86 18.89 5.53
CA ASN A 36 -5.71 19.32 4.74
C ASN A 36 -5.62 18.64 3.39
N HIS A 37 -6.58 17.78 3.08
CA HIS A 37 -6.64 17.06 1.80
C HIS A 37 -5.42 16.18 1.55
N GLN A 38 -4.71 15.79 2.61
CA GLN A 38 -3.52 14.96 2.48
C GLN A 38 -3.78 13.48 2.58
N ARG A 39 -4.94 13.10 3.09
CA ARG A 39 -5.30 11.68 3.19
C ARG A 39 -6.64 11.44 2.55
N LEU A 40 -6.68 10.46 1.68
CA LEU A 40 -7.90 10.02 1.00
C LEU A 40 -8.17 8.58 1.39
N ILE A 41 -9.45 8.24 1.44
CA ILE A 41 -9.86 6.87 1.75
C ILE A 41 -10.81 6.41 0.68
N ALA A 42 -10.63 5.17 0.24
CA ALA A 42 -11.54 4.51 -0.69
C ALA A 42 -12.01 3.21 -0.08
N ARG A 43 -13.28 2.90 -0.28
CA ARG A 43 -13.88 1.66 0.15
C ARG A 43 -14.55 0.99 -1.04
N ASN A 44 -14.96 -0.27 -0.84
CA ASN A 44 -15.56 -1.07 -1.92
C ASN A 44 -14.59 -1.29 -3.07
N ILE A 45 -13.34 -1.52 -2.71
CA ILE A 45 -12.26 -1.76 -3.65
C ILE A 45 -11.95 -3.26 -3.64
N HIS A 46 -11.57 -3.78 -4.79
CA HIS A 46 -11.09 -5.15 -4.92
C HIS A 46 -9.74 -5.14 -5.59
N LEU A 47 -8.82 -5.96 -5.12
CA LEU A 47 -7.61 -6.29 -5.86
C LEU A 47 -7.83 -7.68 -6.43
N ASP A 48 -7.97 -7.73 -7.74
CA ASP A 48 -8.40 -8.95 -8.38
C ASP A 48 -9.76 -9.36 -7.79
N GLN A 49 -9.86 -10.52 -7.19
CA GLN A 49 -11.09 -10.98 -6.58
C GLN A 49 -11.10 -10.82 -5.07
N LEU A 50 -10.05 -10.22 -4.50
CA LEU A 50 -9.96 -10.06 -3.05
C LEU A 50 -10.56 -8.72 -2.64
N PRO A 51 -11.50 -8.73 -1.69
CA PRO A 51 -12.04 -7.47 -1.20
C PRO A 51 -11.02 -6.75 -0.34
N VAL A 52 -10.96 -5.44 -0.49
CA VAL A 52 -10.12 -4.56 0.31
C VAL A 52 -11.03 -3.84 1.28
N SER A 53 -10.75 -4.00 2.57
CA SER A 53 -11.57 -3.35 3.60
C SER A 53 -11.46 -1.84 3.51
N GLN A 54 -10.26 -1.36 3.22
CA GLN A 54 -10.02 0.08 3.09
C GLN A 54 -8.73 0.31 2.34
N LEU A 55 -8.75 1.27 1.45
CA LEU A 55 -7.55 1.78 0.78
C LEU A 55 -7.32 3.20 1.29
N THR A 56 -6.14 3.44 1.84
CA THR A 56 -5.73 4.76 2.32
C THR A 56 -4.67 5.30 1.37
N LEU A 57 -4.84 6.54 0.93
CA LEU A 57 -3.92 7.17 0.00
C LEU A 57 -3.41 8.45 0.65
N ASP A 58 -2.10 8.58 0.76
CA ASP A 58 -1.49 9.77 1.34
C ASP A 58 -0.86 10.60 0.23
N MET A 59 -1.21 11.88 0.23
CA MET A 59 -0.80 12.83 -0.78
C MET A 59 0.33 13.70 -0.23
N ASN A 60 1.26 14.10 -1.11
CA ASN A 60 2.31 15.03 -0.70
C ASN A 60 1.80 16.47 -0.75
N GLU A 61 2.68 17.40 -0.42
CA GLU A 61 2.31 18.83 -0.35
C GLU A 61 1.94 19.41 -1.71
N GLN A 62 2.43 18.80 -2.78
CA GLN A 62 2.11 19.23 -4.14
C GLN A 62 0.83 18.61 -4.65
N GLY A 63 0.16 17.81 -3.84
CA GLY A 63 -1.09 17.18 -4.23
C GLY A 63 -0.93 15.92 -5.04
N GLY A 64 0.24 15.29 -5.03
CA GLY A 64 0.48 14.04 -5.73
C GLY A 64 0.50 12.84 -4.78
N LEU A 65 0.19 11.68 -5.31
CA LEU A 65 0.16 10.45 -4.52
C LEU A 65 1.57 10.11 -4.04
N ALA A 66 1.73 9.97 -2.72
CA ALA A 66 3.03 9.71 -2.10
C ALA A 66 3.13 8.30 -1.52
N SER A 67 2.03 7.76 -1.01
CA SER A 67 2.01 6.40 -0.48
C SER A 67 0.57 5.93 -0.42
N LEU A 68 0.40 4.61 -0.31
CA LEU A 68 -0.92 4.04 -0.13
C LEU A 68 -0.83 2.77 0.68
N ALA A 69 -1.96 2.36 1.25
CA ALA A 69 -2.03 1.14 2.02
C ALA A 69 -3.38 0.47 1.80
N TYR A 70 -3.33 -0.83 1.56
CA TYR A 70 -4.52 -1.68 1.47
C TYR A 70 -4.69 -2.42 2.78
N GLU A 71 -5.88 -2.39 3.34
CA GLU A 71 -6.23 -3.23 4.47
C GLU A 71 -7.08 -4.40 3.98
N PHE A 72 -6.65 -5.61 4.32
CA PHE A 72 -7.35 -6.84 3.94
C PHE A 72 -7.88 -7.53 5.18
N SER A 73 -8.85 -8.43 4.96
CA SER A 73 -9.23 -9.37 6.01
C SER A 73 -8.04 -10.24 6.39
N MET A 74 -7.94 -10.58 7.67
CA MET A 74 -6.91 -11.52 8.12
C MET A 74 -7.02 -12.87 7.40
N ASP A 75 -8.21 -13.23 6.97
CA ASP A 75 -8.44 -14.49 6.25
C ASP A 75 -7.70 -14.54 4.92
N ASP A 76 -7.39 -13.39 4.35
CA ASP A 76 -6.73 -13.30 3.05
C ASP A 76 -5.22 -13.13 3.15
N MET A 77 -4.68 -13.05 4.36
CA MET A 77 -3.27 -12.72 4.57
C MET A 77 -2.33 -13.69 3.86
N THR A 78 -2.57 -14.99 4.02
CA THR A 78 -1.67 -15.99 3.45
C THR A 78 -1.64 -15.90 1.94
N GLU A 79 -2.81 -15.71 1.33
CA GLU A 79 -2.91 -15.61 -0.12
C GLU A 79 -2.21 -14.35 -0.64
N VAL A 80 -2.39 -13.22 0.05
CA VAL A 80 -1.76 -11.98 -0.34
C VAL A 80 -0.24 -12.08 -0.22
N LEU A 81 0.25 -12.64 0.88
CA LEU A 81 1.70 -12.80 1.07
C LEU A 81 2.28 -13.75 0.01
N ALA A 82 1.58 -14.83 -0.30
CA ALA A 82 2.04 -15.75 -1.32
C ALA A 82 2.11 -15.08 -2.69
N GLY A 83 1.11 -14.25 -3.00
CA GLY A 83 1.10 -13.51 -4.26
C GLY A 83 2.24 -12.53 -4.37
N LEU A 84 2.51 -11.79 -3.29
CA LEU A 84 3.63 -10.85 -3.28
C LEU A 84 4.97 -11.56 -3.44
N SER A 85 5.13 -12.70 -2.76
CA SER A 85 6.35 -13.50 -2.88
C SER A 85 6.51 -14.09 -4.26
N ALA A 86 5.43 -14.53 -4.88
CA ALA A 86 5.47 -15.05 -6.24
C ALA A 86 5.91 -13.98 -7.22
N ARG A 87 5.48 -12.73 -7.01
CA ARG A 87 5.79 -11.65 -7.92
C ARG A 87 7.16 -11.03 -7.65
N HIS A 88 7.54 -10.86 -6.38
CA HIS A 88 8.70 -10.05 -6.02
C HIS A 88 9.82 -10.85 -5.38
N GLY A 89 9.60 -12.12 -5.13
CA GLY A 89 10.63 -12.95 -4.49
C GLY A 89 10.48 -12.99 -2.99
N LYS A 90 11.52 -13.49 -2.33
CA LYS A 90 11.48 -13.67 -0.89
C LYS A 90 11.61 -12.34 -0.16
N PRO A 91 10.73 -12.06 0.79
CA PRO A 91 10.81 -10.81 1.55
C PRO A 91 11.85 -10.90 2.66
N ILE A 92 12.20 -9.73 3.18
CA ILE A 92 12.86 -9.64 4.47
C ILE A 92 11.77 -9.65 5.53
N SER A 93 11.91 -10.52 6.53
CA SER A 93 10.93 -10.64 7.61
C SER A 93 11.53 -10.18 8.92
N THR A 94 10.75 -9.44 9.69
CA THR A 94 11.18 -9.00 11.01
C THR A 94 9.95 -8.76 11.89
N SER A 95 10.18 -8.55 13.19
CA SER A 95 9.11 -8.26 14.15
C SER A 95 9.49 -7.06 14.96
N ILE A 96 8.49 -6.23 15.25
CA ILE A 96 8.66 -5.08 16.14
C ILE A 96 7.64 -5.24 17.26
N LYS A 97 8.14 -5.25 18.51
CA LYS A 97 7.27 -5.43 19.65
C LYS A 97 7.30 -4.18 20.51
N GLU A 98 6.13 -3.59 20.72
CA GLU A 98 5.94 -2.40 21.53
C GLU A 98 5.00 -2.72 22.69
N ASP A 99 4.80 -1.76 23.59
CA ASP A 99 3.99 -1.99 24.79
C ASP A 99 2.55 -2.35 24.44
N HIS A 100 2.00 -1.78 23.38
CA HIS A 100 0.58 -1.91 23.06
C HIS A 100 0.30 -2.75 21.83
N TYR A 101 1.33 -3.10 21.07
CA TYR A 101 1.12 -3.87 19.85
C TYR A 101 2.39 -4.61 19.45
N GLU A 102 2.19 -5.58 18.58
CA GLU A 102 3.28 -6.32 17.95
C GLU A 102 3.04 -6.32 16.46
N ASP A 103 4.06 -5.92 15.70
CA ASP A 103 4.01 -5.95 14.24
C ASP A 103 4.93 -7.03 13.72
N GLN A 104 4.40 -7.84 12.83
CA GLN A 104 5.21 -8.73 12.00
C GLN A 104 5.26 -8.11 10.61
N LEU A 105 6.46 -7.95 10.09
CA LEU A 105 6.70 -7.22 8.85
C LEU A 105 7.35 -8.12 7.80
N TRP A 106 6.92 -7.93 6.56
CA TRP A 106 7.54 -8.54 5.38
C TRP A 106 7.81 -7.40 4.40
N VAL A 107 9.06 -7.28 3.94
CA VAL A 107 9.46 -6.11 3.16
C VAL A 107 10.09 -6.56 1.85
N TRP A 108 9.66 -5.92 0.78
CA TRP A 108 10.24 -6.07 -0.56
C TRP A 108 10.65 -4.69 -1.06
N ASN A 109 11.87 -4.57 -1.58
CA ASN A 109 12.26 -3.37 -2.29
C ASN A 109 12.49 -3.77 -3.73
N THR A 110 11.62 -3.29 -4.63
CA THR A 110 11.69 -3.65 -6.04
C THR A 110 12.64 -2.76 -6.83
N GLY A 111 13.22 -1.75 -6.17
CA GLY A 111 14.01 -0.72 -6.84
C GLY A 111 13.18 0.51 -7.16
N GLU A 112 11.92 0.33 -7.43
CA GLU A 112 10.98 1.43 -7.67
C GLU A 112 10.07 1.63 -6.47
N ASP A 113 9.57 0.56 -5.90
CA ASP A 113 8.64 0.60 -4.79
C ASP A 113 9.19 -0.10 -3.58
N LEU A 114 8.89 0.44 -2.42
CA LEU A 114 9.07 -0.27 -1.16
C LEU A 114 7.70 -0.78 -0.74
N ILE A 115 7.58 -2.09 -0.61
CA ILE A 115 6.34 -2.76 -0.26
C ILE A 115 6.51 -3.35 1.13
N THR A 116 5.58 -3.04 2.03
CA THR A 116 5.64 -3.56 3.40
C THR A 116 4.30 -4.20 3.74
N ALA A 117 4.32 -5.50 4.00
CA ALA A 117 3.16 -6.18 4.55
C ALA A 117 3.29 -6.15 6.07
N VAL A 118 2.20 -5.84 6.75
CA VAL A 118 2.19 -5.70 8.21
C VAL A 118 1.04 -6.50 8.77
N LYS A 119 1.35 -7.41 9.70
CA LYS A 119 0.34 -8.02 10.54
C LYS A 119 0.50 -7.39 11.92
N ARG A 120 -0.47 -6.56 12.29
CA ARG A 120 -0.44 -5.90 13.60
C ARG A 120 -1.38 -6.59 14.55
N THR A 121 -0.87 -6.94 15.71
CA THR A 121 -1.66 -7.53 16.80
C THR A 121 -1.66 -6.55 17.95
N SER A 122 -2.87 -6.16 18.38
CA SER A 122 -3.05 -5.23 19.48
C SER A 122 -4.17 -5.81 20.36
N GLY A 123 -3.79 -6.44 21.47
CA GLY A 123 -4.75 -7.16 22.29
C GLY A 123 -5.40 -8.29 21.52
N ASN A 124 -6.71 -8.25 21.39
CA ASN A 124 -7.46 -9.25 20.64
C ASN A 124 -7.72 -8.86 19.19
N VAL A 125 -7.22 -7.70 18.76
CA VAL A 125 -7.47 -7.18 17.43
C VAL A 125 -6.25 -7.43 16.56
N GLN A 126 -6.49 -8.00 15.38
CA GLN A 126 -5.44 -8.19 14.37
C GLN A 126 -5.85 -7.49 13.10
N LYS A 127 -4.88 -6.83 12.47
CA LYS A 127 -5.06 -6.17 11.18
C LYS A 127 -3.94 -6.58 10.24
N PHE A 128 -4.28 -6.66 8.96
CA PHE A 128 -3.31 -6.98 7.92
C PHE A 128 -3.36 -5.90 6.86
N LEU A 129 -2.19 -5.29 6.60
CA LEU A 129 -2.08 -4.17 5.69
C LEU A 129 -0.91 -4.39 4.75
N ILE A 130 -1.07 -3.91 3.52
CA ILE A 130 0.04 -3.84 2.57
C ILE A 130 0.23 -2.38 2.22
N SER A 131 1.40 -1.82 2.52
CA SER A 131 1.68 -0.43 2.17
C SER A 131 2.69 -0.38 1.04
N TYR A 132 2.53 0.64 0.20
CA TYR A 132 3.39 0.90 -0.95
C TYR A 132 3.83 2.35 -0.90
N ARG A 133 5.10 2.59 -1.16
CA ARG A 133 5.62 3.94 -1.40
C ARG A 133 6.79 3.85 -2.36
N PRO A 134 7.17 4.97 -2.98
CA PRO A 134 8.38 4.92 -3.82
C PRO A 134 9.59 4.57 -2.97
N SER A 135 10.47 3.75 -3.52
CA SER A 135 11.75 3.50 -2.86
C SER A 135 12.63 4.74 -3.01
N ARG A 136 13.25 5.14 -1.91
CA ARG A 136 14.19 6.26 -1.92
C ARG A 136 15.63 5.81 -2.02
N LEU A 137 15.82 4.50 -2.10
CA LEU A 137 17.15 3.92 -2.19
C LEU A 137 17.14 2.88 -3.30
N ASN A 138 18.04 3.04 -4.26
CA ASN A 138 18.26 2.02 -5.26
C ASN A 138 19.20 0.99 -4.65
N PRO A 139 18.78 -0.26 -4.50
CA PRO A 139 19.62 -1.29 -3.87
C PRO A 139 20.96 -1.46 -4.57
N GLU A 140 21.03 -1.20 -5.87
CA GLU A 140 22.29 -1.32 -6.62
C GLU A 140 23.31 -0.27 -6.21
N THR A 141 22.88 0.79 -5.54
CA THR A 141 23.79 1.82 -5.05
C THR A 141 24.58 1.35 -3.83
N LEU A 142 24.04 0.38 -3.12
CA LEU A 142 24.70 -0.17 -1.96
C LEU A 142 25.77 -1.16 -2.37
#